data_5e7468e1094ea5b473496b7ff8cf3a25
#
_entry.id   5e7468e1094ea5b473496b7ff8cf3a25
#
_cell.length_a   1.000
_cell.length_b   1.000
_cell.length_c   1.000
_cell.angle_alpha   90.00
_cell.angle_beta   90.00
_cell.angle_gamma   90.00
#
_symmetry.space_group_name_H-M   'P 1'
#
loop_
_entity.id
_entity.type
_entity.pdbx_description
1 polymer ?
#
loop_
_entity_poly.entity_id
_entity_poly.type
_entity_poly.pdbx_seq_one_letter_code
_entity_poly.pdbx_strand_id
1 'polypeptide(L)'
;MSRHRLFVALRPPPFIRKILLGLMQSVAGARWQNDEQLHITLRFIGEVDRHQAEDIAAALGALHAPSPDLRVEGVGQFEKAGRPHSLWAGVTPAAPVTAIHRQINQRLLRVGLAPEQRAF
;
A
#
# COMPACT_ATOMS: atom_id res chain seq x y z
N MET A 1 19.32 -1.11 19.69
CA MET A 1 19.11 -0.58 18.32
C MET A 1 17.63 -0.58 18.00
N SER A 2 17.12 0.53 17.52
CA SER A 2 15.73 0.60 17.11
C SER A 2 15.56 -0.04 15.75
N ARG A 3 14.49 -0.83 15.61
CA ARG A 3 14.07 -1.39 14.35
C ARG A 3 12.81 -0.69 13.86
N HIS A 4 12.70 -0.57 12.55
CA HIS A 4 11.57 0.06 11.90
C HIS A 4 10.87 -0.95 11.02
N ARG A 5 9.56 -1.02 11.13
CA ARG A 5 8.75 -1.84 10.23
C ARG A 5 8.21 -0.95 9.13
N LEU A 6 8.68 -1.21 7.90
CA LEU A 6 8.45 -0.33 6.77
C LEU A 6 7.57 -0.97 5.69
N PHE A 7 6.82 -0.14 5.04
CA PHE A 7 6.14 -0.47 3.78
C PHE A 7 6.05 0.78 2.92
N VAL A 8 5.91 0.59 1.63
CA VAL A 8 5.75 1.67 0.65
C VAL A 8 4.31 1.67 0.18
N ALA A 9 3.67 2.82 0.20
CA ALA A 9 2.25 2.91 -0.08
C ALA A 9 1.89 4.19 -0.86
N LEU A 10 0.75 4.12 -1.55
CA LEU A 10 0.05 5.28 -2.08
C LEU A 10 -1.08 5.65 -1.14
N ARG A 11 -1.26 6.94 -0.91
CA ARG A 11 -2.37 7.45 -0.10
C ARG A 11 -3.40 8.15 -0.97
N PRO A 12 -4.67 7.80 -0.86
CA PRO A 12 -5.72 8.54 -1.55
C PRO A 12 -5.80 9.99 -1.06
N PRO A 13 -6.28 10.94 -1.90
CA PRO A 13 -6.51 12.29 -1.46
C PRO A 13 -7.53 12.37 -0.31
N PRO A 14 -7.51 13.45 0.49
CA PRO A 14 -8.40 13.55 1.65
C PRO A 14 -9.89 13.40 1.31
N PHE A 15 -10.36 13.93 0.18
CA PHE A 15 -11.79 13.83 -0.17
C PHE A 15 -12.21 12.39 -0.49
N ILE A 16 -11.32 11.58 -1.08
CA ILE A 16 -11.58 10.16 -1.33
C ILE A 16 -11.59 9.39 -0.01
N ARG A 17 -10.63 9.67 0.88
CA ARG A 17 -10.62 9.02 2.20
C ARG A 17 -11.91 9.31 2.97
N LYS A 18 -12.40 10.52 2.89
CA LYS A 18 -13.65 10.91 3.55
C LYS A 18 -14.85 10.12 3.02
N ILE A 19 -14.92 9.93 1.70
CA ILE A 19 -15.98 9.13 1.07
C ILE A 19 -15.89 7.68 1.54
N LEU A 20 -14.69 7.09 1.55
CA LEU A 20 -14.49 5.72 2.00
C LEU A 20 -14.88 5.52 3.46
N LEU A 21 -14.49 6.45 4.32
CA LEU A 21 -14.86 6.40 5.74
C LEU A 21 -16.38 6.47 5.95
N GLY A 22 -17.07 7.28 5.15
CA GLY A 22 -18.52 7.35 5.18
C GLY A 22 -19.20 6.04 4.78
N LEU A 23 -18.67 5.35 3.80
CA LEU A 23 -19.21 4.06 3.36
C LEU A 23 -19.00 2.94 4.38
N MET A 24 -17.95 3.03 5.17
CA MET A 24 -17.62 2.01 6.16
C MET A 24 -18.69 1.83 7.24
N GLN A 25 -19.43 2.87 7.55
CA GLN A 25 -20.44 2.84 8.61
C GLN A 25 -21.67 1.99 8.26
N SER A 26 -21.79 1.53 7.02
CA SER A 26 -22.95 0.79 6.57
C SER A 26 -22.87 -0.71 6.85
N VAL A 27 -21.74 -1.23 7.34
CA VAL A 27 -21.56 -2.66 7.60
C VAL A 27 -21.42 -2.90 9.09
N ALA A 28 -22.39 -3.59 9.67
CA ALA A 28 -22.38 -3.91 11.09
C ALA A 28 -21.34 -4.99 11.41
N GLY A 29 -20.70 -4.87 12.58
CA GLY A 29 -19.74 -5.86 13.06
C GLY A 29 -18.36 -5.81 12.43
N ALA A 30 -18.12 -4.90 11.51
CA ALA A 30 -16.82 -4.73 10.87
C ALA A 30 -15.93 -3.83 11.70
N ARG A 31 -14.64 -4.17 11.71
CA ARG A 31 -13.61 -3.33 12.32
C ARG A 31 -12.96 -2.51 11.22
N TRP A 32 -13.16 -1.21 11.25
CA TRP A 32 -12.78 -0.33 10.17
C TRP A 32 -11.43 0.35 10.38
N GLN A 33 -10.73 0.58 9.26
CA GLN A 33 -9.52 1.38 9.25
C GLN A 33 -9.89 2.85 9.49
N ASN A 34 -9.00 3.58 10.16
CA ASN A 34 -9.16 5.02 10.31
C ASN A 34 -8.56 5.76 9.11
N ASP A 35 -8.70 7.10 9.10
CA ASP A 35 -8.18 7.92 8.01
C ASP A 35 -6.69 7.73 7.76
N GLU A 36 -5.91 7.59 8.82
CA GLU A 36 -4.46 7.44 8.72
C GLU A 36 -4.04 6.09 8.13
N GLN A 37 -4.89 5.07 8.27
CA GLN A 37 -4.60 3.72 7.81
C GLN A 37 -5.01 3.45 6.37
N LEU A 38 -5.83 4.32 5.76
CA LEU A 38 -6.28 4.13 4.38
C LEU A 38 -5.14 4.35 3.40
N HIS A 39 -4.75 3.29 2.69
CA HIS A 39 -3.65 3.33 1.74
C HIS A 39 -3.68 2.12 0.80
N ILE A 40 -2.92 2.21 -0.29
CA ILE A 40 -2.64 1.09 -1.18
C ILE A 40 -1.20 0.69 -0.94
N THR A 41 -0.98 -0.50 -0.39
CA THR A 41 0.38 -1.00 -0.17
C THR A 41 1.00 -1.42 -1.50
N LEU A 42 2.14 -0.83 -1.84
CA LEU A 42 2.89 -1.15 -3.04
C LEU A 42 3.99 -2.17 -2.78
N ARG A 43 4.63 -2.08 -1.63
CA ARG A 43 5.72 -2.97 -1.28
C ARG A 43 5.82 -3.10 0.23
N PHE A 44 5.76 -4.31 0.72
CA PHE A 44 6.03 -4.61 2.12
C PHE A 44 7.52 -4.88 2.29
N ILE A 45 8.18 -4.16 3.18
CA ILE A 45 9.62 -4.30 3.41
C ILE A 45 9.90 -5.14 4.66
N GLY A 46 9.16 -4.88 5.73
CA GLY A 46 9.35 -5.55 6.99
C GLY A 46 10.26 -4.78 7.94
N GLU A 47 10.85 -5.48 8.88
CA GLU A 47 11.71 -4.85 9.89
C GLU A 47 13.12 -4.61 9.36
N VAL A 48 13.59 -3.40 9.55
CA VAL A 48 14.92 -2.95 9.16
C VAL A 48 15.54 -2.12 10.27
N ASP A 49 16.86 -2.04 10.29
CA ASP A 49 17.55 -1.14 11.21
C ASP A 49 17.56 0.30 10.64
N ARG A 50 18.08 1.23 11.42
CA ARG A 50 18.12 2.64 11.05
C ARG A 50 18.91 2.89 9.76
N HIS A 51 20.05 2.22 9.59
CA HIS A 51 20.89 2.36 8.41
C HIS A 51 20.17 1.90 7.15
N GLN A 52 19.53 0.75 7.22
CA GLN A 52 18.74 0.24 6.11
C GLN A 52 17.57 1.16 5.77
N ALA A 53 16.89 1.68 6.80
CA ALA A 53 15.80 2.62 6.60
C ALA A 53 16.26 3.88 5.87
N GLU A 54 17.41 4.42 6.23
CA GLU A 54 17.99 5.59 5.55
C GLU A 54 18.37 5.29 4.10
N ASP A 55 18.96 4.13 3.84
CA ASP A 55 19.31 3.71 2.49
C ASP A 55 18.06 3.52 1.61
N ILE A 56 17.02 2.94 2.18
CA ILE A 56 15.74 2.76 1.49
C ILE A 56 15.12 4.12 1.16
N ALA A 57 15.09 5.03 2.11
CA ALA A 57 14.54 6.36 1.89
C ALA A 57 15.29 7.10 0.79
N ALA A 58 16.61 7.00 0.76
CA ALA A 58 17.44 7.62 -0.28
C ALA A 58 17.15 7.00 -1.66
N ALA A 59 17.05 5.68 -1.73
CA ALA A 59 16.76 4.98 -2.98
C ALA A 59 15.39 5.36 -3.55
N LEU A 60 14.37 5.45 -2.71
CA LEU A 60 13.03 5.82 -3.12
C LEU A 60 12.87 7.31 -3.40
N GLY A 61 13.66 8.15 -2.73
CA GLY A 61 13.66 9.58 -2.98
C GLY A 61 14.10 9.97 -4.38
N ALA A 62 14.85 9.09 -5.05
CA ALA A 62 15.26 9.28 -6.44
C ALA A 62 14.21 8.78 -7.45
N LEU A 63 13.12 8.19 -6.98
CA LEU A 63 12.07 7.67 -7.85
C LEU A 63 11.23 8.82 -8.39
N HIS A 64 11.11 8.86 -9.71
CA HIS A 64 10.28 9.83 -10.41
C HIS A 64 9.20 9.10 -11.19
N ALA A 65 7.97 9.26 -10.74
CA ALA A 65 6.81 8.72 -11.45
C ALA A 65 5.69 9.75 -11.37
N PRO A 66 4.91 9.93 -12.45
CA PRO A 66 3.74 10.79 -12.37
C PRO A 66 2.72 10.21 -11.40
N SER A 67 2.00 11.07 -10.70
CA SER A 67 0.89 10.63 -9.87
C SER A 67 -0.16 9.98 -10.76
N PRO A 68 -0.56 8.73 -10.48
CA PRO A 68 -1.55 8.06 -11.32
C PRO A 68 -2.95 8.62 -11.10
N ASP A 69 -3.71 8.74 -12.18
CA ASP A 69 -5.15 9.01 -12.10
C ASP A 69 -5.87 7.68 -11.95
N LEU A 70 -6.40 7.45 -10.76
CA LEU A 70 -7.03 6.19 -10.40
C LEU A 70 -8.49 6.40 -10.00
N ARG A 71 -9.27 5.34 -10.15
CA ARG A 71 -10.65 5.29 -9.72
C ARG A 71 -10.82 4.17 -8.71
N VAL A 72 -11.56 4.45 -7.65
CA VAL A 72 -11.96 3.42 -6.69
C VAL A 72 -13.26 2.81 -7.20
N GLU A 73 -13.23 1.53 -7.54
CA GLU A 73 -14.38 0.80 -8.08
C GLU A 73 -14.50 -0.58 -7.46
N GLY A 74 -15.72 -0.91 -7.04
CA GLY A 74 -16.00 -2.24 -6.50
C GLY A 74 -15.40 -2.48 -5.14
N VAL A 75 -15.85 -3.55 -4.54
CA VAL A 75 -15.39 -4.01 -3.24
C VAL A 75 -15.17 -5.50 -3.30
N GLY A 76 -14.28 -6.01 -2.46
CA GLY A 76 -14.04 -7.42 -2.33
C GLY A 76 -13.71 -7.79 -0.91
N GLN A 77 -13.50 -9.07 -0.67
CA GLN A 77 -13.13 -9.55 0.65
C GLN A 77 -12.09 -10.65 0.54
N PHE A 78 -11.22 -10.71 1.54
CA PHE A 78 -10.37 -11.85 1.77
C PHE A 78 -11.02 -12.75 2.82
N GLU A 79 -11.03 -14.05 2.56
CA GLU A 79 -11.59 -15.03 3.49
C GLU A 79 -10.46 -15.80 4.17
N LYS A 80 -10.71 -16.14 5.43
CA LYS A 80 -9.86 -17.03 6.20
C LYS A 80 -10.73 -18.05 6.91
N ALA A 81 -10.51 -19.33 6.63
CA ALA A 81 -11.30 -20.43 7.17
C ALA A 81 -12.81 -20.29 6.87
N GLY A 82 -13.15 -19.84 5.67
CA GLY A 82 -14.55 -19.68 5.24
C GLY A 82 -15.25 -18.45 5.80
N ARG A 83 -14.55 -17.60 6.55
CA ARG A 83 -15.12 -16.37 7.12
C ARG A 83 -14.46 -15.13 6.52
N PRO A 84 -15.22 -14.05 6.30
CA PRO A 84 -14.61 -12.80 5.86
C PRO A 84 -13.55 -12.33 6.85
N HIS A 85 -12.35 -12.06 6.35
CA HIS A 85 -11.22 -11.61 7.16
C HIS A 85 -10.97 -10.13 6.98
N SER A 86 -11.00 -9.65 5.74
CA SER A 86 -10.82 -8.23 5.46
C SER A 86 -11.64 -7.83 4.23
N LEU A 87 -12.09 -6.58 4.25
CA LEU A 87 -12.78 -5.95 3.13
C LEU A 87 -11.82 -4.98 2.46
N TRP A 88 -11.93 -4.87 1.13
CA TRP A 88 -11.10 -3.95 0.37
C TRP A 88 -11.91 -3.27 -0.74
N ALA A 89 -11.45 -2.11 -1.16
CA ALA A 89 -11.98 -1.41 -2.31
C ALA A 89 -11.03 -1.58 -3.49
N GLY A 90 -11.58 -1.84 -4.67
CA GLY A 90 -10.79 -1.99 -5.87
C GLY A 90 -10.31 -0.65 -6.44
N VAL A 91 -9.20 -0.67 -7.17
CA VAL A 91 -8.62 0.52 -7.78
C VAL A 91 -8.32 0.22 -9.25
N THR A 92 -8.74 1.12 -10.13
CA THR A 92 -8.52 1.00 -11.58
C THR A 92 -8.02 2.31 -12.17
N PRO A 93 -7.25 2.30 -13.28
CA PRO A 93 -6.65 1.12 -13.90
C PRO A 93 -5.46 0.59 -13.10
N ALA A 94 -5.18 -0.71 -13.21
CA ALA A 94 -4.08 -1.33 -12.49
C ALA A 94 -2.70 -1.00 -13.07
N ALA A 95 -2.61 -0.75 -14.38
CA ALA A 95 -1.34 -0.58 -15.07
C ALA A 95 -0.43 0.53 -14.50
N PRO A 96 -0.92 1.74 -14.17
CA PRO A 96 -0.06 2.76 -13.57
C PRO A 96 0.48 2.36 -12.20
N VAL A 97 -0.32 1.67 -11.40
CA VAL A 97 0.08 1.19 -10.07
C VAL A 97 1.13 0.11 -10.20
N THR A 98 0.94 -0.83 -11.13
CA THR A 98 1.91 -1.89 -11.42
C THR A 98 3.24 -1.31 -11.89
N ALA A 99 3.22 -0.26 -12.71
CA ALA A 99 4.43 0.41 -13.17
C ALA A 99 5.22 1.03 -12.01
N ILE A 100 4.54 1.69 -11.08
CA ILE A 100 5.18 2.26 -9.88
C ILE A 100 5.76 1.14 -9.03
N HIS A 101 5.02 0.07 -8.80
CA HIS A 101 5.49 -1.09 -8.05
C HIS A 101 6.78 -1.67 -8.64
N ARG A 102 6.84 -1.78 -9.95
CA ARG A 102 8.03 -2.28 -10.66
C ARG A 102 9.23 -1.35 -10.44
N GLN A 103 9.03 -0.04 -10.52
CA GLN A 103 10.10 0.92 -10.26
C GLN A 103 10.60 0.85 -8.82
N ILE A 104 9.69 0.70 -7.85
CA ILE A 104 10.05 0.55 -6.45
C ILE A 104 10.95 -0.68 -6.27
N ASN A 105 10.57 -1.82 -6.82
CA ASN A 105 11.37 -3.03 -6.73
C ASN A 105 12.76 -2.86 -7.35
N GLN A 106 12.87 -2.17 -8.49
CA GLN A 106 14.15 -1.88 -9.12
C GLN A 106 15.05 -1.00 -8.25
N ARG A 107 14.47 0.02 -7.62
CA ARG A 107 15.23 0.89 -6.72
C ARG A 107 15.71 0.16 -5.47
N LEU A 108 14.87 -0.69 -4.91
CA LEU A 108 15.20 -1.43 -3.70
C LEU A 108 16.26 -2.50 -3.94
N LEU A 109 16.37 -3.04 -5.14
CA LEU A 109 17.48 -3.94 -5.50
C LEU A 109 18.85 -3.28 -5.27
N ARG A 110 18.97 -1.99 -5.50
CA ARG A 110 20.22 -1.26 -5.32
C ARG A 110 20.69 -1.19 -3.87
N VAL A 111 19.78 -1.38 -2.93
CA VAL A 111 20.10 -1.38 -1.50
C VAL A 111 19.95 -2.78 -0.89
N GLY A 112 20.01 -3.81 -1.73
CA GLY A 112 20.09 -5.19 -1.28
C GLY A 112 18.76 -5.87 -0.97
N LEU A 113 17.63 -5.31 -1.37
CA LEU A 113 16.32 -5.89 -1.13
C LEU A 113 15.82 -6.61 -2.39
N ALA A 114 15.66 -7.92 -2.30
CA ALA A 114 15.10 -8.71 -3.37
C ALA A 114 13.63 -8.35 -3.63
N PRO A 115 13.12 -8.56 -4.86
CA PRO A 115 11.71 -8.31 -5.15
C PRO A 115 10.80 -9.12 -4.22
N GLU A 116 9.67 -8.52 -3.85
CA GLU A 116 8.67 -9.20 -3.05
C GLU A 116 8.03 -10.33 -3.85
N GLN A 117 7.88 -11.50 -3.24
CA GLN A 117 7.31 -12.67 -3.91
C GLN A 117 5.79 -12.73 -3.83
N ARG A 118 5.16 -11.87 -3.05
CA ARG A 118 3.71 -11.81 -2.98
C ARG A 118 3.12 -11.31 -4.28
N ALA A 119 1.95 -11.81 -4.63
CA ALA A 119 1.16 -11.24 -5.70
C ALA A 119 0.79 -9.80 -5.37
N PHE A 120 0.93 -8.96 -6.36
CA PHE A 120 0.60 -7.54 -6.22
C PHE A 120 -0.83 -7.28 -6.69
#